data_97524ea9f3e3237e8e17adb00f0ec34d
#
_entry.id   97524ea9f3e3237e8e17adb00f0ec34d
#
_cell.length_a   1.000
_cell.length_b   1.000
_cell.length_c   1.000
_cell.angle_alpha   90.00
_cell.angle_beta   90.00
_cell.angle_gamma   90.00
#
_symmetry.space_group_name_H-M   'P 1'
#
loop_
_entity.id
_entity.type
_entity.pdbx_description
1 polymer ?
#
loop_
_entity_poly.entity_id
_entity_poly.type
_entity_poly.pdbx_seq_one_letter_code
_entity_poly.pdbx_strand_id
1 'polypeptide(L)'
;MFATIYVPNFYLQAALRHQPELNGEAVALIDDQETKAVIMQLNPAAAIAGVRCGMTPTQGLARYLQLIVKTRLREQEKVLDELLLHFACTLAPYVEATGPGVCTVQFTDARSVLQNVERVIEQLAQASVTAQAGIAHTPDTSFLAAHLAQSVLQVDDAKNFLAPLPIETLAQV
;
A
#
# COMPACT_ATOMS: atom_id res chain seq x y z
N MET A 1 -2.94 -10.64 19.28
CA MET A 1 -3.18 -9.37 18.58
C MET A 1 -2.49 -9.45 17.23
N PHE A 2 -3.05 -8.80 16.21
CA PHE A 2 -2.51 -8.81 14.84
C PHE A 2 -2.23 -7.39 14.39
N ALA A 3 -1.20 -7.22 13.56
CA ALA A 3 -0.97 -5.99 12.82
C ALA A 3 -0.79 -6.35 11.35
N THR A 4 -1.53 -5.69 10.48
CA THR A 4 -1.32 -5.77 9.03
C THR A 4 -0.59 -4.51 8.58
N ILE A 5 0.49 -4.65 7.84
CA ILE A 5 1.21 -3.57 7.18
C ILE A 5 0.85 -3.61 5.70
N TYR A 6 0.46 -2.47 5.17
CA TYR A 6 0.00 -2.30 3.79
C TYR A 6 0.76 -1.17 3.10
N VAL A 7 1.24 -1.42 1.90
CA VAL A 7 1.90 -0.45 1.02
C VAL A 7 0.93 -0.03 -0.08
N PRO A 8 0.28 1.15 0.03
CA PRO A 8 -0.64 1.63 -0.99
C PRO A 8 0.06 1.83 -2.33
N ASN A 9 -0.64 1.56 -3.43
CA ASN A 9 -0.05 1.65 -4.79
C ASN A 9 1.30 0.95 -4.90
N PHE A 10 1.40 -0.26 -4.34
CA PHE A 10 2.63 -1.03 -4.20
C PHE A 10 3.48 -1.06 -5.47
N TYR A 11 2.89 -1.40 -6.61
CA TYR A 11 3.60 -1.50 -7.89
C TYR A 11 4.15 -0.15 -8.37
N LEU A 12 3.39 0.93 -8.13
CA LEU A 12 3.84 2.29 -8.46
C LEU A 12 4.98 2.72 -7.54
N GLN A 13 4.88 2.45 -6.23
CA GLN A 13 5.97 2.74 -5.29
C GLN A 13 7.24 1.96 -5.65
N ALA A 14 7.13 0.68 -6.00
CA ALA A 14 8.26 -0.12 -6.45
C ALA A 14 8.92 0.50 -7.70
N ALA A 15 8.13 0.96 -8.68
CA ALA A 15 8.64 1.57 -9.90
C ALA A 15 9.32 2.95 -9.67
N LEU A 16 8.86 3.72 -8.67
CA LEU A 16 9.32 5.10 -8.43
C LEU A 16 10.39 5.22 -7.34
N ARG A 17 10.61 4.19 -6.53
CA ARG A 17 11.46 4.24 -5.33
C ARG A 17 12.84 4.85 -5.55
N HIS A 18 13.44 4.62 -6.72
CA HIS A 18 14.77 5.13 -7.07
C HIS A 18 14.73 6.32 -8.03
N GLN A 19 13.59 6.99 -8.14
CA GLN A 19 13.36 8.13 -9.04
C GLN A 19 12.74 9.31 -8.27
N PRO A 20 13.46 9.89 -7.29
CA PRO A 20 12.94 10.98 -6.46
C PRO A 20 12.62 12.25 -7.29
N GLU A 21 13.21 12.39 -8.48
CA GLU A 21 12.91 13.45 -9.43
C GLU A 21 11.46 13.42 -9.92
N LEU A 22 10.77 12.29 -9.82
CA LEU A 22 9.36 12.14 -10.19
C LEU A 22 8.40 12.43 -9.04
N ASN A 23 8.92 12.76 -7.86
CA ASN A 23 8.09 13.16 -6.73
C ASN A 23 7.38 14.47 -7.05
N GLY A 24 6.06 14.43 -7.12
CA GLY A 24 5.23 15.59 -7.46
C GLY A 24 4.80 15.66 -8.93
N GLU A 25 5.46 14.93 -9.83
CA GLU A 25 5.01 14.79 -11.21
C GLU A 25 3.78 13.88 -11.31
N ALA A 26 2.94 14.07 -12.33
CA ALA A 26 1.81 13.20 -12.59
C ALA A 26 2.30 11.89 -13.21
N VAL A 27 2.23 10.80 -12.46
CA VAL A 27 2.71 9.48 -12.88
C VAL A 27 1.59 8.45 -12.85
N ALA A 28 1.52 7.65 -13.90
CA ALA A 28 0.64 6.48 -14.02
C ALA A 28 1.46 5.23 -14.35
N LEU A 29 1.00 4.09 -13.86
CA LEU A 29 1.63 2.77 -14.06
C LEU A 29 0.74 1.88 -14.92
N ILE A 30 1.37 1.17 -15.85
CA ILE A 30 0.76 0.13 -16.68
C ILE A 30 1.49 -1.21 -16.50
N ASP A 31 0.82 -2.31 -16.83
CA ASP A 31 1.48 -3.60 -17.05
C ASP A 31 1.68 -3.78 -18.55
N ASP A 32 2.92 -3.88 -19.01
CA ASP A 32 3.29 -4.07 -20.42
C ASP A 32 3.14 -5.52 -20.90
N GLN A 33 2.94 -6.46 -19.98
CA GLN A 33 2.68 -7.86 -20.31
C GLN A 33 1.19 -8.12 -20.58
N GLU A 34 0.31 -7.17 -20.25
CA GLU A 34 -1.11 -7.25 -20.58
C GLU A 34 -1.36 -6.98 -22.06
N THR A 35 -2.22 -7.80 -22.69
CA THR A 35 -2.61 -7.62 -24.10
C THR A 35 -3.21 -6.26 -24.39
N LYS A 36 -3.81 -5.64 -23.37
CA LYS A 36 -4.42 -4.31 -23.42
C LYS A 36 -3.88 -3.46 -22.27
N ALA A 37 -2.82 -2.71 -22.55
CA ALA A 37 -2.24 -1.84 -21.55
C ALA A 37 -3.26 -0.80 -21.06
N VAL A 38 -3.59 -0.86 -19.78
CA VAL A 38 -4.41 0.13 -19.08
C VAL A 38 -3.68 0.64 -17.84
N ILE A 39 -4.00 1.85 -17.44
CA ILE A 39 -3.49 2.43 -16.20
C ILE A 39 -4.05 1.63 -15.02
N MET A 40 -3.17 0.97 -14.29
CA MET A 40 -3.53 0.15 -13.14
C MET A 40 -3.36 0.87 -11.81
N GLN A 41 -2.37 1.74 -11.72
CA GLN A 41 -2.11 2.59 -10.55
C GLN A 41 -1.66 3.97 -11.00
N LEU A 42 -1.92 4.97 -10.16
CA LEU A 42 -1.51 6.35 -10.43
C LEU A 42 -1.31 7.10 -9.11
N ASN A 43 -0.48 8.13 -9.13
CA ASN A 43 -0.24 8.97 -7.97
C ASN A 43 -1.30 10.08 -7.83
N PRO A 44 -1.36 10.76 -6.66
CA PRO A 44 -2.33 11.84 -6.43
C PRO A 44 -2.26 12.97 -7.46
N ALA A 45 -1.05 13.31 -7.96
CA ALA A 45 -0.89 14.36 -8.96
C ALA A 45 -1.59 13.99 -10.28
N ALA A 46 -1.44 12.74 -10.75
CA ALA A 46 -2.16 12.25 -11.92
C ALA A 46 -3.68 12.17 -11.68
N ALA A 47 -4.12 11.80 -10.48
CA ALA A 47 -5.54 11.78 -10.11
C ALA A 47 -6.17 13.19 -10.16
N ILE A 48 -5.47 14.19 -9.63
CA ILE A 48 -5.88 15.60 -9.67
C ILE A 48 -5.95 16.10 -11.11
N ALA A 49 -5.00 15.68 -11.97
CA ALA A 49 -5.00 16.01 -13.41
C ALA A 49 -6.13 15.32 -14.21
N GLY A 50 -7.00 14.53 -13.55
CA GLY A 50 -8.16 13.89 -14.15
C GLY A 50 -7.89 12.53 -14.79
N VAL A 51 -6.68 11.96 -14.58
CA VAL A 51 -6.36 10.61 -15.01
C VAL A 51 -7.04 9.60 -14.06
N ARG A 52 -7.45 8.44 -14.59
CA ARG A 52 -8.13 7.38 -13.80
C ARG A 52 -7.59 6.00 -14.16
N CYS A 53 -7.62 5.08 -13.21
CA CYS A 53 -7.37 3.67 -13.48
C CYS A 53 -8.37 3.15 -14.53
N GLY A 54 -7.94 2.19 -15.35
CA GLY A 54 -8.71 1.65 -16.47
C GLY A 54 -8.62 2.45 -17.77
N MET A 55 -8.12 3.69 -17.76
CA MET A 55 -7.82 4.44 -18.98
C MET A 55 -6.64 3.81 -19.71
N THR A 56 -6.65 3.88 -21.05
CA THR A 56 -5.44 3.60 -21.83
C THR A 56 -4.40 4.72 -21.64
N PRO A 57 -3.10 4.46 -21.87
CA PRO A 57 -2.08 5.52 -21.85
C PRO A 57 -2.43 6.72 -22.72
N THR A 58 -2.97 6.50 -23.92
CA THR A 58 -3.40 7.56 -24.85
C THR A 58 -4.52 8.40 -24.25
N GLN A 59 -5.50 7.78 -23.59
CA GLN A 59 -6.57 8.50 -22.90
C GLN A 59 -6.03 9.31 -21.71
N GLY A 60 -5.07 8.75 -20.96
CA GLY A 60 -4.40 9.47 -19.88
C GLY A 60 -3.66 10.71 -20.39
N LEU A 61 -2.87 10.57 -21.46
CA LEU A 61 -2.15 11.68 -22.12
C LEU A 61 -3.10 12.73 -22.71
N ALA A 62 -4.25 12.32 -23.23
CA ALA A 62 -5.28 13.26 -23.70
C ALA A 62 -5.91 14.07 -22.56
N ARG A 63 -5.89 13.57 -21.31
CA ARG A 63 -6.32 14.32 -20.13
C ARG A 63 -5.24 15.25 -19.60
N TYR A 64 -3.99 14.79 -19.63
CA TYR A 64 -2.84 15.54 -19.16
C TYR A 64 -1.60 15.21 -19.99
N LEU A 65 -1.18 16.14 -20.84
CA LEU A 65 -0.08 15.93 -21.80
C LEU A 65 1.27 15.64 -21.15
N GLN A 66 1.48 16.12 -19.92
CA GLN A 66 2.72 15.91 -19.17
C GLN A 66 2.67 14.63 -18.31
N LEU A 67 1.67 13.77 -18.50
CA LEU A 67 1.58 12.50 -17.79
C LEU A 67 2.79 11.61 -18.11
N ILE A 68 3.48 11.17 -17.06
CA ILE A 68 4.56 10.22 -17.18
C ILE A 68 3.97 8.82 -17.03
N VAL A 69 4.09 8.00 -18.06
CA VAL A 69 3.62 6.61 -18.03
C VAL A 69 4.81 5.70 -17.79
N LYS A 70 4.77 4.91 -16.71
CA LYS A 70 5.76 3.90 -16.35
C LYS A 70 5.19 2.51 -16.51
N THR A 71 6.07 1.54 -16.71
CA THR A 71 5.74 0.11 -16.69
C THR A 71 6.11 -0.52 -15.35
N ARG A 72 5.50 -1.63 -15.02
CA ARG A 72 5.85 -2.42 -13.84
C ARG A 72 7.30 -2.89 -13.90
N LEU A 73 7.96 -2.87 -12.76
CA LEU A 73 9.34 -3.33 -12.58
C LEU A 73 9.35 -4.51 -11.60
N ARG A 74 9.11 -5.72 -12.09
CA ARG A 74 8.90 -6.94 -11.28
C ARG A 74 10.05 -7.25 -10.34
N GLU A 75 11.29 -6.94 -10.71
CA GLU A 75 12.44 -7.11 -9.83
C GLU A 75 12.42 -6.10 -8.67
N GLN A 76 11.98 -4.86 -8.91
CA GLN A 76 11.82 -3.86 -7.85
C GLN A 76 10.63 -4.20 -6.93
N GLU A 77 9.59 -4.82 -7.45
CA GLU A 77 8.47 -5.33 -6.67
C GLU A 77 8.93 -6.40 -5.67
N LYS A 78 9.75 -7.36 -6.11
CA LYS A 78 10.35 -8.38 -5.22
C LYS A 78 11.21 -7.75 -4.13
N VAL A 79 12.08 -6.79 -4.50
CA VAL A 79 12.93 -6.08 -3.53
C VAL A 79 12.10 -5.34 -2.49
N LEU A 80 10.98 -4.73 -2.92
CA LEU A 80 10.08 -4.02 -2.01
C LEU A 80 9.32 -4.99 -1.08
N ASP A 81 8.85 -6.12 -1.58
CA ASP A 81 8.24 -7.18 -0.77
C ASP A 81 9.22 -7.76 0.26
N GLU A 82 10.44 -8.06 -0.16
CA GLU A 82 11.50 -8.55 0.74
C GLU A 82 11.82 -7.53 1.84
N LEU A 83 11.86 -6.25 1.49
CA LEU A 83 12.08 -5.17 2.45
C LEU A 83 10.93 -5.11 3.46
N LEU A 84 9.67 -5.16 2.99
CA LEU A 84 8.49 -5.17 3.85
C LEU A 84 8.52 -6.33 4.83
N LEU A 85 8.78 -7.55 4.34
CA LEU A 85 8.87 -8.75 5.18
C LEU A 85 10.04 -8.68 6.16
N HIS A 86 11.18 -8.13 5.75
CA HIS A 86 12.32 -7.92 6.64
C HIS A 86 11.92 -7.06 7.86
N PHE A 87 11.27 -5.93 7.64
CA PHE A 87 10.81 -5.07 8.73
C PHE A 87 9.70 -5.74 9.55
N ALA A 88 8.76 -6.44 8.91
CA ALA A 88 7.70 -7.16 9.62
C ALA A 88 8.26 -8.24 10.56
N CYS A 89 9.29 -8.97 10.14
CA CYS A 89 9.97 -9.99 10.97
C CYS A 89 10.68 -9.41 12.20
N THR A 90 10.96 -8.11 12.23
CA THR A 90 11.49 -7.44 13.44
C THR A 90 10.43 -7.25 14.53
N LEU A 91 9.14 -7.29 14.16
CA LEU A 91 8.02 -7.10 15.08
C LEU A 91 7.69 -8.36 15.87
N ALA A 92 7.61 -9.49 15.18
CA ALA A 92 7.30 -10.78 15.80
C ALA A 92 7.71 -11.93 14.85
N PRO A 93 7.88 -13.16 15.39
CA PRO A 93 8.33 -14.30 14.59
C PRO A 93 7.25 -14.86 13.64
N TYR A 94 5.99 -14.53 13.87
CA TYR A 94 4.87 -15.04 13.06
C TYR A 94 4.43 -13.96 12.08
N VAL A 95 4.92 -14.06 10.84
CA VAL A 95 4.63 -13.15 9.73
C VAL A 95 4.07 -13.94 8.56
N GLU A 96 2.98 -13.47 8.01
CA GLU A 96 2.35 -14.01 6.80
C GLU A 96 2.39 -12.97 5.68
N ALA A 97 2.94 -13.34 4.52
CA ALA A 97 2.83 -12.54 3.30
C ALA A 97 1.42 -12.73 2.73
N THR A 98 0.53 -11.79 3.00
CA THR A 98 -0.90 -11.89 2.63
C THR A 98 -1.12 -11.58 1.15
N GLY A 99 -0.29 -10.73 0.57
CA GLY A 99 -0.33 -10.35 -0.84
C GLY A 99 0.80 -9.37 -1.19
N PRO A 100 0.92 -8.95 -2.46
CA PRO A 100 1.91 -7.98 -2.87
C PRO A 100 1.78 -6.67 -2.07
N GLY A 101 2.84 -6.31 -1.35
CA GLY A 101 2.84 -5.11 -0.50
C GLY A 101 1.98 -5.22 0.76
N VAL A 102 1.58 -6.43 1.15
CA VAL A 102 0.77 -6.66 2.36
C VAL A 102 1.34 -7.81 3.17
N CYS A 103 1.57 -7.59 4.45
CA CYS A 103 1.92 -8.65 5.38
C CYS A 103 1.17 -8.50 6.70
N THR A 104 0.84 -9.62 7.31
CA THR A 104 0.17 -9.69 8.62
C THR A 104 1.10 -10.33 9.64
N VAL A 105 1.21 -9.69 10.78
CA VAL A 105 2.08 -10.08 11.90
C VAL A 105 1.21 -10.47 13.09
N GLN A 106 1.48 -11.62 13.70
CA GLN A 106 0.83 -12.05 14.92
C GLN A 106 1.73 -11.81 16.13
N PHE A 107 1.23 -11.05 17.09
CA PHE A 107 1.88 -10.77 18.37
C PHE A 107 1.40 -11.73 19.44
N THR A 108 2.32 -12.29 20.20
CA THR A 108 2.03 -13.09 21.40
C THR A 108 1.81 -12.21 22.65
N ASP A 109 2.42 -11.02 22.67
CA ASP A 109 2.25 -10.03 23.73
C ASP A 109 1.66 -8.74 23.14
N ALA A 110 0.64 -8.21 23.78
CA ALA A 110 -0.02 -6.98 23.35
C ALA A 110 0.71 -5.69 23.79
N ARG A 111 1.73 -5.83 24.67
CA ARG A 111 2.48 -4.66 25.16
C ARG A 111 3.31 -4.02 24.06
N SER A 112 3.22 -2.71 23.95
CA SER A 112 4.02 -1.89 23.02
C SER A 112 3.82 -2.23 21.53
N VAL A 113 2.75 -2.94 21.14
CA VAL A 113 2.48 -3.28 19.74
C VAL A 113 2.36 -2.01 18.90
N LEU A 114 1.56 -1.03 19.34
CA LEU A 114 1.40 0.25 18.64
C LEU A 114 2.74 0.94 18.39
N GLN A 115 3.54 1.14 19.44
CA GLN A 115 4.84 1.82 19.33
C GLN A 115 5.82 1.09 18.41
N ASN A 116 5.82 -0.25 18.45
CA ASN A 116 6.68 -1.04 17.58
C ASN A 116 6.25 -0.96 16.11
N VAL A 117 4.94 -1.00 15.85
CA VAL A 117 4.39 -0.85 14.49
C VAL A 117 4.67 0.56 13.96
N GLU A 118 4.42 1.61 14.75
CA GLU A 118 4.73 3.00 14.38
C GLU A 118 6.21 3.16 13.99
N ARG A 119 7.13 2.58 14.78
CA ARG A 119 8.56 2.59 14.46
C ARG A 119 8.87 1.92 13.12
N VAL A 120 8.23 0.80 12.81
CA VAL A 120 8.41 0.12 11.52
C VAL A 120 7.87 0.96 10.37
N ILE A 121 6.71 1.62 10.54
CA ILE A 121 6.17 2.55 9.52
C ILE A 121 7.15 3.71 9.28
N GLU A 122 7.75 4.27 10.33
CA GLU A 122 8.78 5.31 10.21
C GLU A 122 10.04 4.81 9.50
N GLN A 123 10.51 3.60 9.80
CA GLN A 123 11.67 2.99 9.14
C GLN A 123 11.41 2.74 7.65
N LEU A 124 10.20 2.28 7.28
CA LEU A 124 9.78 2.14 5.88
C LEU A 124 9.77 3.51 5.18
N ALA A 125 9.27 4.55 5.84
CA ALA A 125 9.30 5.91 5.29
C ALA A 125 10.74 6.42 5.07
N GLN A 126 11.68 6.15 5.99
CA GLN A 126 13.10 6.45 5.81
C GLN A 126 13.71 5.68 4.63
N ALA A 127 13.19 4.48 4.33
CA ALA A 127 13.56 3.70 3.16
C ALA A 127 12.80 4.11 1.88
N SER A 128 12.14 5.27 1.88
CA SER A 128 11.32 5.80 0.76
C SER A 128 10.14 4.90 0.39
N VAL A 129 9.53 4.26 1.40
CA VAL A 129 8.32 3.45 1.25
C VAL A 129 7.21 4.05 2.11
N THR A 130 6.14 4.49 1.49
CA THR A 130 4.93 4.91 2.19
C THR A 130 4.12 3.66 2.55
N ALA A 131 3.94 3.40 3.84
CA ALA A 131 3.17 2.29 4.33
C ALA A 131 2.13 2.73 5.35
N GLN A 132 1.10 1.93 5.52
CA GLN A 132 0.04 2.08 6.50
C GLN A 132 -0.06 0.80 7.33
N ALA A 133 -0.60 0.89 8.54
CA ALA A 133 -0.82 -0.29 9.35
C ALA A 133 -2.16 -0.26 10.09
N GLY A 134 -2.76 -1.44 10.22
CA GLY A 134 -3.91 -1.68 11.06
C GLY A 134 -3.59 -2.66 12.17
N ILE A 135 -4.01 -2.37 13.39
CA ILE A 135 -3.80 -3.23 14.56
C ILE A 135 -5.17 -3.62 15.11
N ALA A 136 -5.40 -4.93 15.31
CA ALA A 136 -6.67 -5.43 15.83
C ALA A 136 -6.51 -6.81 16.52
N HIS A 137 -7.62 -7.30 17.09
CA HIS A 137 -7.67 -8.62 17.72
C HIS A 137 -7.76 -9.78 16.72
N THR A 138 -8.22 -9.52 15.49
CA THR A 138 -8.32 -10.52 14.41
C THR A 138 -7.52 -10.07 13.19
N PRO A 139 -7.01 -11.00 12.35
CA PRO A 139 -6.28 -10.66 11.14
C PRO A 139 -7.16 -9.87 10.15
N ASP A 140 -8.42 -10.28 9.95
CA ASP A 140 -9.33 -9.61 9.01
C ASP A 140 -9.60 -8.14 9.41
N THR A 141 -9.81 -7.89 10.70
CA THR A 141 -10.02 -6.51 11.18
C THR A 141 -8.74 -5.68 11.06
N SER A 142 -7.57 -6.27 11.32
CA SER A 142 -6.28 -5.56 11.14
C SER A 142 -6.01 -5.26 9.68
N PHE A 143 -6.36 -6.17 8.78
CA PHE A 143 -6.25 -5.98 7.33
C PHE A 143 -7.13 -4.82 6.84
N LEU A 144 -8.41 -4.83 7.22
CA LEU A 144 -9.33 -3.74 6.85
C LEU A 144 -8.89 -2.40 7.46
N ALA A 145 -8.45 -2.41 8.73
CA ALA A 145 -7.93 -1.21 9.40
C ALA A 145 -6.70 -0.65 8.68
N ALA A 146 -5.78 -1.51 8.18
CA ALA A 146 -4.60 -1.07 7.44
C ALA A 146 -4.97 -0.32 6.16
N HIS A 147 -6.00 -0.77 5.43
CA HIS A 147 -6.44 -0.13 4.19
C HIS A 147 -7.17 1.20 4.43
N LEU A 148 -7.74 1.39 5.62
CA LEU A 148 -8.45 2.62 5.99
C LEU A 148 -7.58 3.58 6.82
N ALA A 149 -6.40 3.16 7.26
CA ALA A 149 -5.48 3.97 8.02
C ALA A 149 -4.88 5.11 7.16
N GLN A 150 -4.55 6.24 7.80
CA GLN A 150 -3.68 7.25 7.19
C GLN A 150 -2.19 6.97 7.48
N SER A 151 -1.91 6.37 8.62
CA SER A 151 -0.59 5.89 9.05
C SER A 151 -0.76 4.59 9.84
N VAL A 152 -1.11 4.67 11.13
CA VAL A 152 -1.42 3.50 11.97
C VAL A 152 -2.81 3.65 12.56
N LEU A 153 -3.65 2.63 12.46
CA LEU A 153 -4.99 2.59 13.03
C LEU A 153 -5.12 1.38 13.96
N GLN A 154 -5.29 1.63 15.25
CA GLN A 154 -5.60 0.59 16.22
C GLN A 154 -7.12 0.47 16.41
N VAL A 155 -7.62 -0.75 16.35
CA VAL A 155 -9.04 -1.09 16.53
C VAL A 155 -9.17 -2.03 17.74
N ASP A 156 -9.69 -1.49 18.83
CA ASP A 156 -9.94 -2.26 20.07
C ASP A 156 -11.32 -2.92 20.04
N ASP A 157 -12.31 -2.28 19.43
CA ASP A 157 -13.67 -2.79 19.26
C ASP A 157 -14.04 -2.92 17.78
N ALA A 158 -13.95 -4.13 17.26
CA ALA A 158 -14.26 -4.45 15.88
C ALA A 158 -15.70 -4.12 15.50
N LYS A 159 -16.68 -4.31 16.42
CA LYS A 159 -18.08 -4.04 16.15
C LYS A 159 -18.33 -2.55 15.91
N ASN A 160 -17.79 -1.71 16.79
CA ASN A 160 -17.95 -0.27 16.65
C ASN A 160 -17.16 0.29 15.45
N PHE A 161 -16.04 -0.34 15.09
CA PHE A 161 -15.26 0.01 13.90
C PHE A 161 -16.01 -0.36 12.61
N LEU A 162 -16.57 -1.56 12.54
CA LEU A 162 -17.22 -2.06 11.32
C LEU A 162 -18.63 -1.47 11.09
N ALA A 163 -19.38 -1.15 12.17
CA ALA A 163 -20.77 -0.72 12.07
C ALA A 163 -21.02 0.50 11.15
N PRO A 164 -20.18 1.55 11.10
CA PRO A 164 -20.39 2.68 10.21
C PRO A 164 -19.87 2.45 8.78
N LEU A 165 -19.12 1.36 8.51
CA LEU A 165 -18.53 1.13 7.20
C LEU A 165 -19.57 0.60 6.21
N PRO A 166 -19.67 1.21 5.02
CA PRO A 166 -20.51 0.66 3.95
C PRO A 166 -19.94 -0.68 3.47
N ILE A 167 -20.81 -1.59 3.05
CA ILE A 167 -20.41 -2.93 2.59
C ILE A 167 -19.46 -2.86 1.38
N GLU A 168 -19.58 -1.82 0.58
CA GLU A 168 -18.71 -1.55 -0.59
C GLU A 168 -17.26 -1.35 -0.21
N THR A 169 -16.96 -0.98 1.05
CA THR A 169 -15.58 -0.88 1.55
C THR A 169 -14.85 -2.22 1.44
N LEU A 170 -15.55 -3.34 1.62
CA LEU A 170 -14.98 -4.68 1.47
C LEU A 170 -14.61 -5.02 0.01
N ALA A 171 -15.17 -4.32 -0.95
CA ALA A 171 -14.84 -4.50 -2.37
C ALA A 171 -13.65 -3.64 -2.83
N GLN A 172 -13.19 -2.73 -1.98
CA GLN A 172 -12.04 -1.84 -2.26
C GLN A 172 -10.74 -2.36 -1.64
N VAL A 173 -10.84 -3.42 -0.85
CA VAL A 173 -9.76 -4.04 -0.04
C VAL A 173 -9.40 -5.49 -0.58
#